data_b6c5f45f22e099b6cbc039d3c9633239
#
_entry.id   b6c5f45f22e099b6cbc039d3c9633239
#
_cell.length_a   1.000
_cell.length_b   1.000
_cell.length_c   1.000
_cell.angle_alpha   90.00
_cell.angle_beta   90.00
_cell.angle_gamma   90.00
#
_symmetry.space_group_name_H-M   'P 1'
#
loop_
_entity.id
_entity.type
_entity.pdbx_description
1 polymer ?
#
loop_
_entity_poly.entity_id
_entity_poly.type
_entity_poly.pdbx_seq_one_letter_code
_entity_poly.pdbx_strand_id
1 'polypeptide(L)'
;MAIIAKKGDEDFEKAPAGTHAARCYQVIDIGTQKGEYNGIPNYKHKVLLGFELSDELMEDRRPFSVSGFYTLSLSKKGNLRPLLEGWRGVPFSETEALGFDISKLLGQPCILTVVHNTVGDKTYANILSISKPMKGMEIKPAVNPLIEFSLETDMDKFNDLPQWIQKIISKSVEMNKVEEPVKANNNITIDDFNDDIPF
;
A
#
# COMPACT_ATOMS: atom_id res chain seq x y z
N MET A 1 28.27 -15.02 -35.25
CA MET A 1 27.18 -14.60 -34.34
C MET A 1 27.17 -13.08 -34.30
N ALA A 2 26.04 -12.46 -34.59
CA ALA A 2 25.94 -11.00 -34.51
C ALA A 2 25.58 -10.61 -33.06
N ILE A 3 26.35 -9.69 -32.46
CA ILE A 3 26.03 -9.07 -31.17
C ILE A 3 25.08 -7.90 -31.47
N ILE A 4 23.77 -8.12 -31.22
CA ILE A 4 22.73 -7.11 -31.49
C ILE A 4 22.44 -6.37 -30.19
N ALA A 5 22.76 -5.08 -30.13
CA ALA A 5 22.28 -4.19 -29.08
C ALA A 5 20.79 -3.93 -29.32
N LYS A 6 19.94 -4.35 -28.38
CA LYS A 6 18.51 -4.00 -28.37
C LYS A 6 18.32 -2.73 -27.56
N LYS A 7 17.44 -1.83 -28.02
CA LYS A 7 17.00 -0.68 -27.26
C LYS A 7 16.27 -1.18 -26.02
N GLY A 8 16.83 -0.93 -24.84
CA GLY A 8 16.26 -1.33 -23.55
C GLY A 8 15.17 -0.36 -23.09
N ASP A 9 14.13 -0.17 -23.87
CA ASP A 9 12.87 0.38 -23.41
C ASP A 9 11.94 -0.83 -23.18
N GLU A 10 12.01 -1.41 -22.01
CA GLU A 10 10.93 -2.25 -21.52
C GLU A 10 9.76 -1.32 -21.17
N ASP A 11 8.95 -0.99 -22.16
CA ASP A 11 7.61 -0.48 -21.95
C ASP A 11 6.82 -1.64 -21.33
N PHE A 12 6.78 -1.66 -19.99
CA PHE A 12 5.97 -2.63 -19.28
C PHE A 12 4.53 -2.45 -19.70
N GLU A 13 3.91 -3.53 -20.17
CA GLU A 13 2.49 -3.54 -20.45
C GLU A 13 1.72 -3.08 -19.21
N LYS A 14 0.88 -2.08 -19.38
CA LYS A 14 0.08 -1.48 -18.32
C LYS A 14 -1.24 -2.22 -18.20
N ALA A 15 -1.67 -2.51 -16.98
CA ALA A 15 -3.00 -3.02 -16.74
C ALA A 15 -4.04 -2.12 -17.40
N PRO A 16 -5.00 -2.67 -18.17
CA PRO A 16 -5.98 -1.89 -18.90
C PRO A 16 -6.85 -1.07 -17.95
N ALA A 17 -7.24 0.13 -18.37
CA ALA A 17 -8.22 0.93 -17.66
C ALA A 17 -9.59 0.28 -17.76
N GLY A 18 -10.36 0.30 -16.67
CA GLY A 18 -11.68 -0.31 -16.63
C GLY A 18 -12.00 -0.95 -15.28
N THR A 19 -13.06 -1.73 -15.26
CA THR A 19 -13.50 -2.46 -14.08
C THR A 19 -13.24 -3.94 -14.28
N HIS A 20 -12.47 -4.54 -13.39
CA HIS A 20 -11.95 -5.89 -13.51
C HIS A 20 -12.27 -6.73 -12.27
N ALA A 21 -12.50 -8.02 -12.48
CA ALA A 21 -12.42 -9.00 -11.42
C ALA A 21 -10.96 -9.16 -11.02
N ALA A 22 -10.68 -9.10 -9.72
CA ALA A 22 -9.32 -9.15 -9.22
C ALA A 22 -9.22 -9.91 -7.90
N ARG A 23 -8.00 -10.27 -7.55
CA ARG A 23 -7.67 -10.91 -6.28
C ARG A 23 -6.46 -10.25 -5.65
N CYS A 24 -6.55 -9.97 -4.36
CA CYS A 24 -5.41 -9.48 -3.60
C CYS A 24 -4.39 -10.61 -3.45
N TYR A 25 -3.19 -10.44 -3.97
CA TYR A 25 -2.13 -11.43 -3.87
C TYR A 25 -0.91 -10.95 -3.09
N GLN A 26 -0.86 -9.65 -2.78
CA GLN A 26 0.22 -9.07 -1.97
C GLN A 26 -0.35 -8.16 -0.88
N VAL A 27 0.11 -8.38 0.35
CA VAL A 27 -0.07 -7.50 1.51
C VAL A 27 1.31 -7.32 2.13
N ILE A 28 1.92 -6.17 1.90
CA ILE A 28 3.32 -5.94 2.26
C ILE A 28 3.44 -4.68 3.09
N ASP A 29 3.88 -4.83 4.32
CA ASP A 29 4.30 -3.71 5.17
C ASP A 29 5.58 -3.10 4.60
N ILE A 30 5.51 -1.85 4.18
CA ILE A 30 6.65 -1.12 3.64
C ILE A 30 7.26 -0.12 4.62
N GLY A 31 6.82 -0.16 5.88
CA GLY A 31 7.31 0.66 6.96
C GLY A 31 6.91 2.13 6.88
N THR A 32 7.49 2.91 7.76
CA THR A 32 7.26 4.35 7.86
C THR A 32 8.03 5.08 6.78
N GLN A 33 7.31 5.66 5.84
CA GLN A 33 7.87 6.39 4.72
C GLN A 33 7.85 7.90 5.00
N LYS A 34 8.97 8.55 4.70
CA LYS A 34 9.06 10.00 4.72
C LYS A 34 8.29 10.58 3.54
N GLY A 35 7.43 11.53 3.81
CA GLY A 35 6.72 12.34 2.82
C GLY A 35 6.86 13.82 3.15
N GLU A 36 6.20 14.65 2.37
CA GLU A 36 6.13 16.09 2.59
C GLU A 36 4.70 16.56 2.32
N TYR A 37 4.23 17.48 3.13
CA TYR A 37 2.95 18.15 2.92
C TYR A 37 3.12 19.65 3.23
N ASN A 38 2.88 20.51 2.24
CA ASN A 38 3.08 21.95 2.32
C ASN A 38 4.49 22.35 2.82
N GLY A 39 5.54 21.68 2.35
CA GLY A 39 6.92 21.93 2.77
C GLY A 39 7.28 21.36 4.15
N ILE A 40 6.34 20.71 4.84
CA ILE A 40 6.57 20.13 6.16
C ILE A 40 6.78 18.61 6.01
N PRO A 41 7.93 18.08 6.47
CA PRO A 41 8.15 16.65 6.47
C PRO A 41 7.08 15.92 7.30
N ASN A 42 6.55 14.83 6.76
CA ASN A 42 5.67 13.94 7.50
C ASN A 42 6.13 12.49 7.37
N TYR A 43 5.73 11.68 8.33
CA TYR A 43 6.08 10.26 8.39
C TYR A 43 4.80 9.46 8.51
N LYS A 44 4.61 8.50 7.60
CA LYS A 44 3.41 7.66 7.58
C LYS A 44 3.79 6.21 7.40
N HIS A 45 3.35 5.36 8.31
CA HIS A 45 3.44 3.92 8.14
C HIS A 45 2.54 3.51 6.97
N LYS A 46 3.08 2.76 6.02
CA LYS A 46 2.38 2.42 4.78
C LYS A 46 2.39 0.92 4.51
N VAL A 47 1.35 0.49 3.84
CA VAL A 47 1.20 -0.86 3.29
C VAL A 47 1.06 -0.78 1.77
N LEU A 48 1.62 -1.76 1.09
CA LEU A 48 1.38 -2.03 -0.32
C LEU A 48 0.35 -3.15 -0.42
N LEU A 49 -0.72 -2.89 -1.16
CA LEU A 49 -1.69 -3.90 -1.57
C LEU A 49 -1.54 -4.17 -3.06
N GLY A 50 -1.25 -5.41 -3.43
CA GLY A 50 -1.11 -5.85 -4.82
C GLY A 50 -2.29 -6.71 -5.23
N PHE A 51 -2.80 -6.47 -6.44
CA PHE A 51 -3.96 -7.16 -7.00
C PHE A 51 -3.60 -7.74 -8.36
N GLU A 52 -4.01 -8.98 -8.59
CA GLU A 52 -3.96 -9.66 -9.86
C GLU A 52 -5.32 -9.55 -10.54
N LEU A 53 -5.35 -9.13 -11.81
CA LEU A 53 -6.56 -9.08 -12.63
C LEU A 53 -6.84 -10.49 -13.17
N SER A 54 -8.01 -11.04 -12.85
CA SER A 54 -8.30 -12.47 -13.06
C SER A 54 -8.48 -12.88 -14.52
N ASP A 55 -8.91 -11.94 -15.37
CA ASP A 55 -9.27 -12.22 -16.75
C ASP A 55 -8.49 -11.41 -17.78
N GLU A 56 -7.53 -10.59 -17.31
CA GLU A 56 -6.68 -9.76 -18.16
C GLU A 56 -5.26 -10.33 -18.19
N LEU A 57 -4.80 -10.72 -19.38
CA LEU A 57 -3.50 -11.34 -19.56
C LEU A 57 -2.60 -10.46 -20.42
N MET A 58 -1.33 -10.36 -20.04
CA MET A 58 -0.26 -9.78 -20.84
C MET A 58 0.03 -10.63 -22.09
N GLU A 59 0.83 -10.14 -23.02
CA GLU A 59 1.23 -10.86 -24.24
C GLU A 59 1.93 -12.19 -23.90
N ASP A 60 2.66 -12.26 -22.80
CA ASP A 60 3.32 -13.46 -22.31
C ASP A 60 2.41 -14.40 -21.49
N ARG A 61 1.10 -14.13 -21.47
CA ARG A 61 0.04 -14.88 -20.75
C ARG A 61 0.13 -14.83 -19.23
N ARG A 62 0.97 -14.00 -18.65
CA ARG A 62 0.87 -13.69 -17.22
C ARG A 62 -0.29 -12.76 -16.96
N PRO A 63 -0.99 -12.88 -15.83
CA PRO A 63 -2.05 -11.95 -15.48
C PRO A 63 -1.46 -10.56 -15.22
N PHE A 64 -2.18 -9.52 -15.62
CA PHE A 64 -1.87 -8.16 -15.21
C PHE A 64 -1.96 -8.03 -13.70
N SER A 65 -1.09 -7.20 -13.15
CA SER A 65 -1.16 -6.81 -11.75
C SER A 65 -1.13 -5.30 -11.59
N VAL A 66 -1.79 -4.82 -10.56
CA VAL A 66 -1.79 -3.41 -10.17
C VAL A 66 -1.64 -3.32 -8.65
N SER A 67 -0.92 -2.32 -8.18
CA SER A 67 -0.70 -2.14 -6.74
C SER A 67 -0.98 -0.71 -6.31
N GLY A 68 -1.32 -0.54 -5.03
CA GLY A 68 -1.53 0.75 -4.41
C GLY A 68 -0.84 0.84 -3.06
N PHE A 69 -0.41 2.07 -2.72
CA PHE A 69 0.20 2.38 -1.44
C PHE A 69 -0.81 3.10 -0.56
N TYR A 70 -1.02 2.58 0.64
CA TYR A 70 -1.99 3.13 1.58
C TYR A 70 -1.32 3.41 2.92
N THR A 71 -1.73 4.50 3.57
CA THR A 71 -1.34 4.72 4.97
C THR A 71 -2.05 3.68 5.83
N LEU A 72 -1.29 2.97 6.67
CA LEU A 72 -1.80 1.94 7.57
C LEU A 72 -2.58 2.60 8.72
N SER A 73 -3.76 3.10 8.41
CA SER A 73 -4.63 3.81 9.35
C SER A 73 -6.08 3.70 8.90
N LEU A 74 -6.97 3.36 9.84
CA LEU A 74 -8.42 3.36 9.66
C LEU A 74 -9.09 4.68 10.08
N SER A 75 -8.31 5.75 10.18
CA SER A 75 -8.85 7.10 10.38
C SER A 75 -9.85 7.46 9.26
N LYS A 76 -10.93 8.15 9.61
CA LYS A 76 -11.95 8.65 8.66
C LYS A 76 -11.38 9.59 7.59
N LYS A 77 -10.22 10.21 7.87
CA LYS A 77 -9.51 11.09 6.92
C LYS A 77 -8.51 10.35 6.03
N GLY A 78 -8.27 9.07 6.27
CA GLY A 78 -7.34 8.24 5.49
C GLY A 78 -8.02 7.59 4.29
N ASN A 79 -7.22 7.13 3.34
CA ASN A 79 -7.72 6.48 2.10
C ASN A 79 -7.95 4.97 2.29
N LEU A 80 -7.30 4.34 3.28
CA LEU A 80 -7.43 2.89 3.49
C LEU A 80 -8.82 2.51 3.99
N ARG A 81 -9.39 3.28 4.94
CA ARG A 81 -10.71 2.98 5.51
C ARG A 81 -11.81 2.96 4.45
N PRO A 82 -12.04 4.00 3.64
CA PRO A 82 -13.10 3.96 2.62
C PRO A 82 -12.87 2.90 1.55
N LEU A 83 -11.62 2.61 1.21
CA LEU A 83 -11.28 1.53 0.30
C LEU A 83 -11.70 0.16 0.85
N LEU A 84 -11.40 -0.13 2.11
CA LEU A 84 -11.78 -1.39 2.77
C LEU A 84 -13.29 -1.48 3.02
N GLU A 85 -13.95 -0.37 3.34
CA GLU A 85 -15.41 -0.32 3.49
C GLU A 85 -16.12 -0.63 2.16
N GLY A 86 -15.61 -0.08 1.04
CA GLY A 86 -16.08 -0.42 -0.30
C GLY A 86 -15.90 -1.91 -0.63
N TRP A 87 -14.73 -2.46 -0.30
CA TRP A 87 -14.42 -3.87 -0.54
C TRP A 87 -15.26 -4.82 0.33
N ARG A 88 -15.44 -4.51 1.61
CA ARG A 88 -16.31 -5.29 2.52
C ARG A 88 -17.80 -5.14 2.16
N GLY A 89 -18.18 -4.02 1.56
CA GLY A 89 -19.58 -3.64 1.32
C GLY A 89 -20.31 -3.21 2.59
N VAL A 90 -19.60 -2.96 3.70
CA VAL A 90 -20.13 -2.49 4.98
C VAL A 90 -19.12 -1.55 5.66
N PRO A 91 -19.58 -0.49 6.34
CA PRO A 91 -18.70 0.40 7.09
C PRO A 91 -18.04 -0.31 8.28
N PHE A 92 -16.93 0.23 8.75
CA PHE A 92 -16.33 -0.17 10.03
C PHE A 92 -17.12 0.42 11.19
N SER A 93 -17.46 -0.41 12.16
CA SER A 93 -17.85 0.07 13.48
C SER A 93 -16.66 0.78 14.17
N GLU A 94 -16.93 1.59 15.19
CA GLU A 94 -15.86 2.27 15.94
C GLU A 94 -14.93 1.24 16.62
N THR A 95 -15.46 0.12 17.09
CA THR A 95 -14.67 -0.97 17.69
C THR A 95 -13.77 -1.66 16.67
N GLU A 96 -14.29 -2.01 15.50
CA GLU A 96 -13.49 -2.62 14.42
C GLU A 96 -12.39 -1.66 13.92
N ALA A 97 -12.66 -0.35 13.93
CA ALA A 97 -11.70 0.66 13.48
C ALA A 97 -10.52 0.86 14.45
N LEU A 98 -10.59 0.34 15.67
CA LEU A 98 -9.46 0.34 16.61
C LEU A 98 -8.36 -0.64 16.21
N GLY A 99 -8.70 -1.69 15.46
CA GLY A 99 -7.73 -2.65 14.95
C GLY A 99 -8.36 -3.63 13.97
N PHE A 100 -7.89 -3.60 12.73
CA PHE A 100 -8.26 -4.55 11.69
C PHE A 100 -6.99 -5.14 11.11
N ASP A 101 -6.92 -6.45 11.18
CA ASP A 101 -5.81 -7.21 10.61
C ASP A 101 -5.94 -7.25 9.09
N ILE A 102 -5.08 -6.51 8.40
CA ILE A 102 -5.07 -6.39 6.95
C ILE A 102 -4.52 -7.62 6.25
N SER A 103 -3.83 -8.54 6.94
CA SER A 103 -3.37 -9.80 6.35
C SER A 103 -4.55 -10.65 5.86
N LYS A 104 -5.72 -10.48 6.46
CA LYS A 104 -6.99 -11.12 6.04
C LYS A 104 -7.45 -10.75 4.64
N LEU A 105 -6.88 -9.71 4.05
CA LEU A 105 -7.15 -9.31 2.67
C LEU A 105 -6.46 -10.23 1.67
N LEU A 106 -5.39 -10.90 2.09
CA LEU A 106 -4.64 -11.78 1.22
C LEU A 106 -5.52 -12.92 0.68
N GLY A 107 -5.48 -13.12 -0.62
CA GLY A 107 -6.32 -14.10 -1.30
C GLY A 107 -7.79 -13.70 -1.48
N GLN A 108 -8.25 -12.56 -0.94
CA GLN A 108 -9.64 -12.15 -1.07
C GLN A 108 -9.97 -11.61 -2.47
N PRO A 109 -11.13 -11.98 -3.03
CA PRO A 109 -11.60 -11.46 -4.31
C PRO A 109 -12.18 -10.05 -4.18
N CYS A 110 -12.08 -9.26 -5.25
CA CYS A 110 -12.68 -7.95 -5.34
C CYS A 110 -13.05 -7.58 -6.79
N ILE A 111 -13.80 -6.51 -6.93
CA ILE A 111 -13.94 -5.77 -8.18
C ILE A 111 -13.10 -4.51 -8.07
N LEU A 112 -12.19 -4.34 -9.00
CA LEU A 112 -11.19 -3.28 -9.02
C LEU A 112 -11.44 -2.35 -10.20
N THR A 113 -11.51 -1.04 -9.96
CA THR A 113 -11.53 -0.06 -11.05
C THR A 113 -10.14 0.53 -11.22
N VAL A 114 -9.58 0.34 -12.42
CA VAL A 114 -8.27 0.84 -12.82
C VAL A 114 -8.45 2.07 -13.71
N VAL A 115 -7.67 3.11 -13.45
CA VAL A 115 -7.60 4.32 -14.28
C VAL A 115 -6.16 4.60 -14.66
N HIS A 116 -5.99 5.24 -15.82
CA HIS A 116 -4.69 5.70 -16.27
C HIS A 116 -4.48 7.16 -15.91
N ASN A 117 -3.40 7.46 -15.21
CA ASN A 117 -2.97 8.81 -14.90
C ASN A 117 -1.62 9.10 -15.57
N THR A 118 -1.53 10.20 -16.28
CA THR A 118 -0.29 10.63 -16.95
C THR A 118 0.40 11.71 -16.12
N VAL A 119 1.66 11.48 -15.80
CA VAL A 119 2.53 12.44 -15.13
C VAL A 119 3.78 12.65 -15.98
N GLY A 120 3.91 13.83 -16.58
CA GLY A 120 4.91 14.08 -17.63
C GLY A 120 4.66 13.16 -18.83
N ASP A 121 5.70 12.46 -19.27
CA ASP A 121 5.62 11.53 -20.42
C ASP A 121 5.26 10.09 -20.01
N LYS A 122 5.00 9.84 -18.72
CA LYS A 122 4.72 8.50 -18.20
C LYS A 122 3.27 8.34 -17.79
N THR A 123 2.65 7.27 -18.25
CA THR A 123 1.29 6.87 -17.88
C THR A 123 1.35 5.70 -16.89
N TYR A 124 0.60 5.80 -15.80
CA TYR A 124 0.52 4.81 -14.73
C TYR A 124 -0.89 4.26 -14.62
N ALA A 125 -1.00 2.96 -14.41
CA ALA A 125 -2.26 2.31 -14.04
C ALA A 125 -2.43 2.43 -12.53
N ASN A 126 -3.52 3.07 -12.08
CA ASN A 126 -3.80 3.32 -10.68
C ASN A 126 -5.15 2.74 -10.28
N ILE A 127 -5.24 2.32 -9.02
CA ILE A 127 -6.49 1.86 -8.41
C ILE A 127 -7.34 3.07 -8.05
N LEU A 128 -8.49 3.21 -8.69
CA LEU A 128 -9.47 4.25 -8.37
C LEU A 128 -10.38 3.80 -7.22
N SER A 129 -10.89 2.57 -7.29
CA SER A 129 -11.80 2.04 -6.28
C SER A 129 -11.73 0.52 -6.21
N ILE A 130 -12.15 0.00 -5.08
CA ILE A 130 -12.34 -1.43 -4.84
C ILE A 130 -13.75 -1.63 -4.30
N SER A 131 -14.43 -2.67 -4.77
CA SER A 131 -15.75 -3.04 -4.28
C SER A 131 -15.90 -4.55 -4.11
N LYS A 132 -16.93 -4.92 -3.37
CA LYS A 132 -17.30 -6.32 -3.18
C LYS A 132 -17.73 -6.96 -4.50
N PRO A 133 -17.34 -8.21 -4.79
CA PRO A 133 -17.87 -8.95 -5.92
C PRO A 133 -19.40 -9.07 -5.86
N MET A 134 -20.05 -9.11 -7.03
CA MET A 134 -21.48 -9.37 -7.10
C MET A 134 -21.81 -10.77 -6.57
N LYS A 135 -22.99 -10.92 -5.98
CA LYS A 135 -23.44 -12.22 -5.47
C LYS A 135 -23.46 -13.27 -6.59
N GLY A 136 -22.78 -14.39 -6.35
CA GLY A 136 -22.68 -15.48 -7.33
C GLY A 136 -21.59 -15.29 -8.39
N MET A 137 -20.84 -14.20 -8.35
CA MET A 137 -19.68 -14.02 -9.21
C MET A 137 -18.49 -14.84 -8.66
N GLU A 138 -18.02 -15.77 -9.46
CA GLU A 138 -16.81 -16.54 -9.15
C GLU A 138 -15.59 -15.82 -9.72
N ILE A 139 -14.63 -15.53 -8.86
CA ILE A 139 -13.34 -14.94 -9.24
C ILE A 139 -12.26 -15.99 -9.01
N LYS A 140 -11.51 -16.31 -10.06
CA LYS A 140 -10.46 -17.33 -10.04
C LYS A 140 -9.45 -17.06 -8.93
N PRO A 141 -8.83 -18.10 -8.35
CA PRO A 141 -7.66 -17.92 -7.50
C PRO A 141 -6.54 -17.17 -8.23
N ALA A 142 -5.69 -16.46 -7.48
CA ALA A 142 -4.51 -15.83 -8.06
C ALA A 142 -3.56 -16.88 -8.66
N VAL A 143 -2.97 -16.56 -9.80
CA VAL A 143 -1.91 -17.35 -10.44
C VAL A 143 -0.57 -17.04 -9.78
N ASN A 144 -0.36 -15.76 -9.43
CA ASN A 144 0.85 -15.36 -8.70
C ASN A 144 0.81 -15.90 -7.25
N PRO A 145 1.97 -16.23 -6.67
CA PRO A 145 2.03 -16.64 -5.28
C PRO A 145 1.50 -15.53 -4.36
N LEU A 146 0.81 -15.94 -3.31
CA LEU A 146 0.35 -15.03 -2.27
C LEU A 146 1.54 -14.60 -1.42
N ILE A 147 1.74 -13.29 -1.28
CA ILE A 147 2.86 -12.71 -0.54
C ILE A 147 2.33 -11.85 0.61
N GLU A 148 2.63 -12.29 1.81
CA GLU A 148 2.49 -11.52 3.04
C GLU A 148 3.88 -11.18 3.55
N PHE A 149 4.09 -9.94 3.97
CA PHE A 149 5.35 -9.50 4.55
C PHE A 149 5.11 -8.44 5.62
N SER A 150 5.64 -8.69 6.80
CA SER A 150 5.67 -7.76 7.91
C SER A 150 7.11 -7.41 8.28
N LEU A 151 7.41 -6.13 8.47
CA LEU A 151 8.73 -5.69 8.93
C LEU A 151 9.09 -6.23 10.32
N GLU A 152 8.08 -6.52 11.15
CA GLU A 152 8.32 -7.00 12.51
C GLU A 152 8.69 -8.48 12.55
N THR A 153 8.13 -9.30 11.65
CA THR A 153 8.20 -10.76 11.76
C THR A 153 8.89 -11.48 10.61
N ASP A 154 8.99 -10.85 9.41
CA ASP A 154 9.38 -11.53 8.18
C ASP A 154 10.67 -11.00 7.56
N MET A 155 11.55 -10.36 8.34
CA MET A 155 12.81 -9.79 7.83
C MET A 155 13.75 -10.84 7.22
N ASP A 156 13.63 -12.10 7.58
CA ASP A 156 14.32 -13.21 6.95
C ASP A 156 13.91 -13.44 5.49
N LYS A 157 12.65 -13.07 5.14
CA LYS A 157 12.11 -13.16 3.77
C LYS A 157 12.30 -11.88 2.94
N PHE A 158 12.96 -10.86 3.50
CA PHE A 158 13.16 -9.58 2.80
C PHE A 158 13.79 -9.72 1.42
N ASN A 159 14.76 -10.60 1.29
CA ASN A 159 15.47 -10.85 0.03
C ASN A 159 14.64 -11.59 -1.03
N ASP A 160 13.52 -12.22 -0.64
CA ASP A 160 12.60 -12.90 -1.54
C ASP A 160 11.62 -11.93 -2.21
N LEU A 161 11.50 -10.71 -1.68
CA LEU A 161 10.66 -9.67 -2.25
C LEU A 161 11.24 -9.15 -3.57
N PRO A 162 10.40 -8.67 -4.51
CA PRO A 162 10.86 -7.98 -5.70
C PRO A 162 11.78 -6.80 -5.36
N GLN A 163 12.86 -6.61 -6.13
CA GLN A 163 13.87 -5.58 -5.85
C GLN A 163 13.32 -4.16 -5.69
N TRP A 164 12.26 -3.81 -6.43
CA TRP A 164 11.66 -2.49 -6.32
C TRP A 164 10.96 -2.29 -4.97
N ILE A 165 10.36 -3.35 -4.41
CA ILE A 165 9.76 -3.34 -3.06
C ILE A 165 10.87 -3.23 -2.00
N GLN A 166 11.93 -4.02 -2.13
CA GLN A 166 13.09 -3.95 -1.24
C GLN A 166 13.65 -2.52 -1.19
N LYS A 167 13.77 -1.85 -2.35
CA LYS A 167 14.23 -0.44 -2.43
C LYS A 167 13.30 0.53 -1.71
N ILE A 168 12.00 0.28 -1.68
CA ILE A 168 11.04 1.11 -0.94
C ILE A 168 11.18 0.86 0.55
N ILE A 169 11.19 -0.39 0.98
CA ILE A 169 11.35 -0.78 2.38
C ILE A 169 12.67 -0.25 2.94
N SER A 170 13.77 -0.36 2.19
CA SER A 170 15.08 0.14 2.61
C SER A 170 15.13 1.65 2.87
N LYS A 171 14.14 2.41 2.40
CA LYS A 171 14.00 3.85 2.69
C LYS A 171 13.12 4.15 3.90
N SER A 172 12.53 3.15 4.51
CA SER A 172 11.70 3.32 5.70
C SER A 172 12.53 3.77 6.91
N VAL A 173 11.87 4.38 7.86
CA VAL A 173 12.50 4.81 9.13
C VAL A 173 13.05 3.61 9.89
N GLU A 174 12.33 2.50 9.87
CA GLU A 174 12.70 1.26 10.55
C GLU A 174 14.01 0.66 10.02
N MET A 175 14.24 0.76 8.71
CA MET A 175 15.45 0.25 8.07
C MET A 175 16.61 1.25 8.14
N ASN A 176 16.30 2.54 8.08
CA ASN A 176 17.26 3.59 8.29
C ASN A 176 17.21 4.00 9.76
N LYS A 177 17.82 3.24 10.65
CA LYS A 177 18.10 3.64 12.03
C LYS A 177 19.11 4.80 12.02
N VAL A 178 18.71 5.95 11.48
CA VAL A 178 19.31 7.22 11.81
C VAL A 178 18.81 7.50 13.24
N GLU A 179 19.73 7.63 14.17
CA GLU A 179 19.46 8.06 15.53
C GLU A 179 18.39 9.15 15.50
N GLU A 180 17.20 8.85 16.06
CA GLU A 180 16.25 9.91 16.34
C GLU A 180 16.98 10.98 17.14
N PRO A 181 16.87 12.27 16.81
CA PRO A 181 17.30 13.30 17.73
C PRO A 181 16.51 13.02 19.01
N VAL A 182 17.24 12.69 20.07
CA VAL A 182 16.72 12.47 21.42
C VAL A 182 15.71 13.58 21.67
N LYS A 183 14.42 13.24 21.76
CA LYS A 183 13.40 14.17 22.24
C LYS A 183 13.92 14.63 23.59
N ALA A 184 14.34 15.89 23.65
CA ALA A 184 14.66 16.50 24.92
C ALA A 184 13.47 16.22 25.85
N ASN A 185 13.71 15.43 26.88
CA ASN A 185 12.78 15.23 27.97
C ASN A 185 12.59 16.61 28.62
N ASN A 186 11.63 17.36 28.14
CA ASN A 186 11.06 18.42 28.91
C ASN A 186 10.20 17.73 29.98
N ASN A 187 10.86 17.29 31.04
CA ASN A 187 10.24 17.14 32.34
C ASN A 187 9.77 18.53 32.79
N ILE A 188 8.61 18.93 32.31
CA ILE A 188 7.86 20.00 32.95
C ILE A 188 7.24 19.31 34.16
N THR A 189 7.86 19.52 35.30
CA THR A 189 7.27 19.22 36.61
C THR A 189 6.09 20.14 36.81
N ILE A 190 4.99 19.58 37.30
CA ILE A 190 3.67 20.23 37.50
C ILE A 190 3.72 21.35 38.58
N ASP A 191 4.88 21.67 39.10
CA ASP A 191 5.05 22.62 40.22
C ASP A 191 5.24 24.10 39.81
N ASP A 192 5.25 24.43 38.51
CA ASP A 192 5.47 25.82 38.06
C ASP A 192 4.19 26.58 37.64
N PHE A 193 3.02 26.10 38.02
CA PHE A 193 1.81 26.95 37.94
C PHE A 193 1.54 27.57 39.28
N ASN A 194 2.24 28.66 39.54
CA ASN A 194 1.89 29.55 40.65
C ASN A 194 0.75 30.47 40.17
N ASP A 195 -0.42 30.30 40.74
CA ASP A 195 -1.59 31.11 40.57
C ASP A 195 -1.34 32.48 41.20
N ASP A 196 -1.18 33.51 40.36
CA ASP A 196 -1.46 34.90 40.77
C ASP A 196 -2.23 35.59 39.62
N ILE A 197 -3.56 35.51 39.67
CA ILE A 197 -4.46 36.36 38.92
C ILE A 197 -4.86 37.50 39.88
N PRO A 198 -4.41 38.76 39.69
CA PRO A 198 -5.00 39.87 40.35
C PRO A 198 -6.27 40.33 39.60
N PHE A 199 -7.30 40.62 40.35
CA PHE A 199 -8.57 41.16 39.94
C PHE A 199 -8.45 42.47 39.14
#